data_4619c9a5757c1c03c9c5ca3bdbd672ce
#
_entry.id   4619c9a5757c1c03c9c5ca3bdbd672ce
#
_cell.length_a   1.000
_cell.length_b   1.000
_cell.length_c   1.000
_cell.angle_alpha   90.00
_cell.angle_beta   90.00
_cell.angle_gamma   90.00
#
_symmetry.space_group_name_H-M   'P 1'
#
loop_
_entity.id
_entity.type
_entity.pdbx_description
1 polymer ?
#
loop_
_entity_poly.entity_id
_entity_poly.type
_entity_poly.pdbx_seq_one_letter_code
_entity_poly.pdbx_strand_id
1 'polypeptide(L)'
;MKTAMTNELKNLIHGRESYIVHFGPDLIMKRPLPTLGDDARDAWLNKQHHTKNTIDDIRAVDNPRYNIPRMIFIKDDEYQLLEECAPGYHLTPELFKTLSRRQQYEIIDGIASFLVDMNELKPVQDLQKHKIADELKFDKLDHFIENKMHRWFDADEIKQMAQIRDNIGTFEYETRPAWSHCDLNPGNVLYDQKTSTLSFIDFAEANYNFIYRDIFAPLQIELNIFRPVYETYCRIHND
;
A
#
# COMPACT_ATOMS: atom_id res chain seq x y z
N MET A 1 32.05 21.88 -14.03
CA MET A 1 31.37 20.71 -13.45
C MET A 1 30.51 20.98 -12.20
N LYS A 2 30.58 22.13 -11.54
CA LYS A 2 29.74 22.44 -10.36
C LYS A 2 28.33 22.98 -10.65
N THR A 3 28.04 23.40 -11.89
CA THR A 3 26.74 24.04 -12.24
C THR A 3 25.67 23.05 -12.68
N ALA A 4 26.05 21.83 -13.08
CA ALA A 4 25.09 20.76 -13.47
C ALA A 4 24.43 20.09 -12.26
N MET A 5 25.14 19.93 -11.14
CA MET A 5 24.61 19.29 -9.92
C MET A 5 23.51 20.07 -9.21
N THR A 6 23.41 21.39 -9.40
CA THR A 6 22.42 22.25 -8.72
C THR A 6 21.02 22.18 -9.31
N ASN A 7 20.86 21.74 -10.56
CA ASN A 7 19.54 21.59 -11.20
C ASN A 7 18.93 20.20 -10.94
N GLU A 8 19.74 19.17 -10.68
CA GLU A 8 19.24 17.81 -10.36
C GLU A 8 18.60 17.73 -8.96
N LEU A 9 19.06 18.56 -8.02
CA LEU A 9 18.53 18.57 -6.65
C LEU A 9 17.10 19.13 -6.51
N LYS A 10 16.56 19.79 -7.53
CA LYS A 10 15.18 20.34 -7.49
C LYS A 10 14.09 19.26 -7.64
N ASN A 11 14.43 18.07 -8.06
CA ASN A 11 13.51 16.94 -8.26
C ASN A 11 13.70 15.83 -7.22
N LEU A 12 14.31 16.15 -6.06
CA LEU A 12 14.56 15.18 -5.01
C LEU A 12 13.35 15.08 -4.08
N ILE A 13 12.71 13.92 -4.07
CA ILE A 13 11.65 13.60 -3.12
C ILE A 13 12.28 12.73 -2.01
N HIS A 14 12.17 13.18 -0.76
CA HIS A 14 12.64 12.43 0.39
C HIS A 14 11.53 11.55 0.96
N GLY A 15 11.75 10.24 0.96
CA GLY A 15 10.99 9.28 1.74
C GLY A 15 11.59 9.07 3.13
N ARG A 16 11.02 8.15 3.92
CA ARG A 16 11.54 7.80 5.25
C ARG A 16 12.89 7.09 5.19
N GLU A 17 13.09 6.23 4.21
CA GLU A 17 14.26 5.35 4.07
C GLU A 17 15.07 5.63 2.80
N SER A 18 14.47 6.30 1.82
CA SER A 18 15.09 6.53 0.51
C SER A 18 14.79 7.92 -0.03
N TYR A 19 15.60 8.33 -0.97
CA TYR A 19 15.30 9.48 -1.82
C TYR A 19 15.06 9.03 -3.26
N ILE A 20 14.26 9.80 -3.97
CA ILE A 20 13.81 9.52 -5.34
C ILE A 20 14.31 10.63 -6.25
N VAL A 21 14.88 10.26 -7.38
CA VAL A 21 15.32 11.17 -8.44
C VAL A 21 14.57 10.83 -9.72
N HIS A 22 13.91 11.80 -10.32
CA HIS A 22 13.31 11.61 -11.64
C HIS A 22 14.37 11.58 -12.74
N PHE A 23 14.34 10.54 -13.56
CA PHE A 23 15.18 10.34 -14.73
C PHE A 23 14.33 10.54 -16.00
N GLY A 24 14.03 11.79 -16.33
CA GLY A 24 13.04 12.12 -17.35
C GLY A 24 11.60 11.93 -16.89
N PRO A 25 10.62 11.87 -17.81
CA PRO A 25 9.20 11.77 -17.44
C PRO A 25 8.77 10.34 -17.02
N ASP A 26 9.50 9.33 -17.48
CA ASP A 26 9.03 7.95 -17.46
C ASP A 26 9.78 7.05 -16.46
N LEU A 27 10.86 7.55 -15.86
CA LEU A 27 11.73 6.76 -15.00
C LEU A 27 12.03 7.50 -13.69
N ILE A 28 12.11 6.71 -12.63
CA ILE A 28 12.60 7.16 -11.32
C ILE A 28 13.72 6.26 -10.84
N MET A 29 14.70 6.87 -10.17
CA MET A 29 15.75 6.17 -9.46
C MET A 29 15.56 6.36 -7.96
N LYS A 30 15.57 5.25 -7.22
CA LYS A 30 15.52 5.24 -5.75
C LYS A 30 16.89 4.85 -5.19
N ARG A 31 17.28 5.48 -4.09
CA ARG A 31 18.46 5.15 -3.31
C ARG A 31 18.17 5.29 -1.83
N PRO A 32 18.80 4.49 -0.96
CA PRO A 32 18.67 4.67 0.47
C PRO A 32 19.23 6.04 0.89
N LEU A 33 18.70 6.59 1.98
CA LEU A 33 19.20 7.86 2.52
C LEU A 33 20.68 7.73 2.90
N PRO A 34 21.52 8.76 2.61
CA PRO A 34 22.93 8.74 2.96
C PRO A 34 23.21 8.59 4.45
N THR A 35 22.22 8.92 5.28
CA THR A 35 22.28 8.83 6.75
C THR A 35 22.11 7.42 7.30
N LEU A 36 21.71 6.45 6.46
CA LEU A 36 21.57 5.05 6.86
C LEU A 36 22.96 4.40 6.96
N GLY A 37 23.19 3.64 8.03
CA GLY A 37 24.35 2.79 8.17
C GLY A 37 24.31 1.59 7.21
N ASP A 38 25.43 0.87 7.09
CA ASP A 38 25.57 -0.21 6.11
C ASP A 38 24.54 -1.33 6.30
N ASP A 39 24.31 -1.80 7.54
CA ASP A 39 23.29 -2.82 7.83
C ASP A 39 21.89 -2.39 7.38
N ALA A 40 21.55 -1.10 7.55
CA ALA A 40 20.24 -0.56 7.13
C ALA A 40 20.15 -0.41 5.61
N ARG A 41 21.25 -0.16 4.92
CA ARG A 41 21.31 -0.15 3.45
C ARG A 41 21.15 -1.55 2.88
N ASP A 42 21.79 -2.54 3.48
CA ASP A 42 21.66 -3.94 3.09
C ASP A 42 20.21 -4.45 3.32
N ALA A 43 19.59 -4.08 4.45
CA ALA A 43 18.21 -4.38 4.72
C ALA A 43 17.28 -3.71 3.68
N TRP A 44 17.54 -2.44 3.32
CA TRP A 44 16.82 -1.74 2.26
C TRP A 44 16.96 -2.46 0.92
N LEU A 45 18.17 -2.88 0.54
CA LEU A 45 18.43 -3.60 -0.71
C LEU A 45 17.66 -4.93 -0.78
N ASN A 46 17.73 -5.73 0.29
CA ASN A 46 16.99 -6.99 0.41
C ASN A 46 15.48 -6.78 0.26
N LYS A 47 14.94 -5.71 0.86
CA LYS A 47 13.55 -5.28 0.71
C LYS A 47 13.23 -4.95 -0.75
N GLN A 48 14.13 -4.27 -1.49
CA GLN A 48 13.91 -3.99 -2.92
C GLN A 48 13.89 -5.25 -3.79
N HIS A 49 14.75 -6.23 -3.52
CA HIS A 49 14.70 -7.52 -4.21
C HIS A 49 13.39 -8.28 -3.96
N HIS A 50 12.91 -8.29 -2.71
CA HIS A 50 11.60 -8.84 -2.37
C HIS A 50 10.47 -8.11 -3.11
N THR A 51 10.49 -6.78 -3.09
CA THR A 51 9.53 -5.92 -3.80
C THR A 51 9.52 -6.21 -5.30
N LYS A 52 10.70 -6.35 -5.92
CA LYS A 52 10.81 -6.67 -7.34
C LYS A 52 10.14 -7.99 -7.69
N ASN A 53 10.36 -9.03 -6.91
CA ASN A 53 9.73 -10.33 -7.14
C ASN A 53 8.19 -10.22 -7.05
N THR A 54 7.66 -9.47 -6.09
CA THR A 54 6.22 -9.23 -5.95
C THR A 54 5.66 -8.45 -7.14
N ILE A 55 6.37 -7.41 -7.60
CA ILE A 55 5.98 -6.64 -8.79
C ILE A 55 5.98 -7.53 -10.03
N ASP A 56 6.99 -8.34 -10.22
CA ASP A 56 7.08 -9.24 -11.37
C ASP A 56 5.93 -10.27 -11.36
N ASP A 57 5.59 -10.82 -10.19
CA ASP A 57 4.48 -11.77 -10.01
C ASP A 57 3.12 -11.13 -10.35
N ILE A 58 2.80 -9.94 -9.78
CA ILE A 58 1.51 -9.30 -10.04
C ILE A 58 1.39 -8.79 -11.48
N ARG A 59 2.49 -8.33 -12.08
CA ARG A 59 2.50 -7.94 -13.50
C ARG A 59 2.25 -9.12 -14.43
N ALA A 60 2.63 -10.33 -14.06
CA ALA A 60 2.38 -11.54 -14.83
C ALA A 60 0.89 -11.90 -14.95
N VAL A 61 0.03 -11.37 -14.08
CA VAL A 61 -1.44 -11.50 -14.17
C VAL A 61 -2.00 -10.77 -15.39
N ASP A 62 -1.34 -9.69 -15.83
CA ASP A 62 -1.70 -8.88 -17.03
C ASP A 62 -3.15 -8.37 -17.00
N ASN A 63 -3.61 -7.87 -15.87
CA ASN A 63 -4.96 -7.34 -15.72
C ASN A 63 -5.06 -5.92 -16.29
N PRO A 64 -5.95 -5.66 -17.28
CA PRO A 64 -6.05 -4.35 -17.93
C PRO A 64 -6.72 -3.26 -17.06
N ARG A 65 -7.28 -3.60 -15.89
CA ARG A 65 -8.00 -2.65 -15.03
C ARG A 65 -7.08 -1.78 -14.20
N TYR A 66 -5.81 -2.17 -14.09
CA TYR A 66 -4.82 -1.40 -13.33
C TYR A 66 -3.42 -1.56 -13.94
N ASN A 67 -2.51 -0.71 -13.51
CA ASN A 67 -1.11 -0.72 -13.90
C ASN A 67 -0.21 -0.88 -12.68
N ILE A 68 0.86 -1.64 -12.85
CA ILE A 68 1.95 -1.77 -11.87
C ILE A 68 3.23 -1.33 -12.58
N PRO A 69 3.88 -0.24 -12.14
CA PRO A 69 5.16 0.19 -12.71
C PRO A 69 6.21 -0.91 -12.58
N ARG A 70 6.97 -1.11 -13.65
CA ARG A 70 8.01 -2.13 -13.67
C ARG A 70 9.24 -1.66 -12.92
N MET A 71 9.74 -2.50 -12.03
CA MET A 71 11.08 -2.36 -11.49
C MET A 71 12.10 -2.90 -12.50
N ILE A 72 12.86 -2.00 -13.14
CA ILE A 72 13.67 -2.32 -14.33
C ILE A 72 14.94 -3.06 -13.91
N PHE A 73 15.70 -2.51 -12.96
CA PHE A 73 16.87 -3.17 -12.40
C PHE A 73 17.18 -2.69 -10.99
N ILE A 74 17.95 -3.53 -10.26
CA ILE A 74 18.60 -3.18 -9.00
C ILE A 74 20.11 -3.30 -9.23
N LYS A 75 20.86 -2.30 -8.79
CA LYS A 75 22.33 -2.30 -8.79
C LYS A 75 22.82 -2.38 -7.36
N ASP A 76 23.19 -3.58 -6.94
CA ASP A 76 23.48 -3.92 -5.54
C ASP A 76 24.69 -3.15 -5.00
N ASP A 77 25.79 -3.10 -5.77
CA ASP A 77 27.03 -2.43 -5.40
C ASP A 77 26.92 -0.91 -5.24
N GLU A 78 25.87 -0.30 -5.80
CA GLU A 78 25.58 1.13 -5.70
C GLU A 78 24.32 1.45 -4.90
N TYR A 79 23.61 0.44 -4.40
CA TYR A 79 22.30 0.60 -3.73
C TYR A 79 21.35 1.45 -4.58
N GLN A 80 21.19 1.09 -5.84
CA GLN A 80 20.34 1.81 -6.79
C GLN A 80 19.21 0.92 -7.32
N LEU A 81 18.04 1.50 -7.40
CA LEU A 81 16.88 0.92 -8.05
C LEU A 81 16.40 1.87 -9.15
N LEU A 82 16.18 1.34 -10.34
CA LEU A 82 15.50 2.04 -11.43
C LEU A 82 14.13 1.42 -11.67
N GLU A 83 13.09 2.24 -11.69
CA GLU A 83 11.72 1.81 -11.97
C GLU A 83 10.99 2.78 -12.91
N GLU A 84 9.92 2.30 -13.54
CA GLU A 84 9.02 3.13 -14.33
C GLU A 84 8.28 4.12 -13.42
N CYS A 85 8.09 5.34 -13.90
CA CYS A 85 7.27 6.33 -13.23
C CYS A 85 5.79 6.03 -13.50
N ALA A 86 5.00 5.81 -12.48
CA ALA A 86 3.55 5.66 -12.64
C ALA A 86 2.93 6.99 -13.09
N PRO A 87 2.05 6.99 -14.10
CA PRO A 87 1.39 8.20 -14.55
C PRO A 87 0.31 8.66 -13.57
N GLY A 88 0.01 9.96 -13.59
CA GLY A 88 -1.11 10.55 -12.87
C GLY A 88 -0.73 11.18 -11.53
N TYR A 89 -1.74 11.35 -10.69
CA TYR A 89 -1.65 11.98 -9.37
C TYR A 89 -2.13 11.04 -8.29
N HIS A 90 -1.64 11.21 -7.08
CA HIS A 90 -2.12 10.44 -5.92
C HIS A 90 -3.63 10.52 -5.81
N LEU A 91 -4.27 9.36 -5.60
CA LEU A 91 -5.72 9.24 -5.52
C LEU A 91 -6.23 9.72 -4.16
N THR A 92 -6.19 11.04 -3.95
CA THR A 92 -6.71 11.65 -2.73
C THR A 92 -8.23 11.75 -2.72
N PRO A 93 -8.86 11.90 -1.53
CA PRO A 93 -10.30 12.14 -1.44
C PRO A 93 -10.78 13.35 -2.25
N GLU A 94 -9.96 14.40 -2.33
CA GLU A 94 -10.26 15.60 -3.11
C GLU A 94 -10.28 15.29 -4.59
N LEU A 95 -9.26 14.61 -5.12
CA LEU A 95 -9.22 14.18 -6.51
C LEU A 95 -10.42 13.29 -6.82
N PHE A 96 -10.66 12.24 -6.01
CA PHE A 96 -11.73 11.27 -6.21
C PHE A 96 -13.12 11.94 -6.32
N LYS A 97 -13.40 12.95 -5.49
CA LYS A 97 -14.67 13.72 -5.53
C LYS A 97 -14.86 14.52 -6.81
N THR A 98 -13.78 14.90 -7.51
CA THR A 98 -13.87 15.66 -8.78
C THR A 98 -14.15 14.76 -9.98
N LEU A 99 -13.97 13.45 -9.85
CA LEU A 99 -14.12 12.50 -10.94
C LEU A 99 -15.60 12.27 -11.28
N SER A 100 -15.88 11.98 -12.55
CA SER A 100 -17.20 11.52 -12.97
C SER A 100 -17.57 10.19 -12.30
N ARG A 101 -18.87 9.91 -12.17
CA ARG A 101 -19.34 8.63 -11.61
C ARG A 101 -18.75 7.42 -12.34
N ARG A 102 -18.61 7.50 -13.67
CA ARG A 102 -18.01 6.43 -14.46
C ARG A 102 -16.57 6.17 -14.02
N GLN A 103 -15.74 7.22 -13.91
CA GLN A 103 -14.36 7.10 -13.46
C GLN A 103 -14.26 6.56 -12.02
N GLN A 104 -15.17 7.00 -11.13
CA GLN A 104 -15.22 6.45 -9.77
C GLN A 104 -15.53 4.94 -9.77
N TYR A 105 -16.45 4.48 -10.63
CA TYR A 105 -16.74 3.05 -10.78
C TYR A 105 -15.56 2.27 -11.38
N GLU A 106 -14.89 2.82 -12.39
CA GLU A 106 -13.68 2.22 -12.99
C GLU A 106 -12.56 2.06 -11.95
N ILE A 107 -12.38 3.05 -11.08
CA ILE A 107 -11.42 2.98 -9.95
C ILE A 107 -11.82 1.90 -8.94
N ILE A 108 -13.09 1.83 -8.54
CA ILE A 108 -13.60 0.81 -7.61
C ILE A 108 -13.39 -0.60 -8.18
N ASP A 109 -13.70 -0.79 -9.45
CA ASP A 109 -13.51 -2.07 -10.15
C ASP A 109 -12.03 -2.43 -10.27
N GLY A 110 -11.18 -1.45 -10.57
CA GLY A 110 -9.71 -1.62 -10.61
C GLY A 110 -9.11 -1.98 -9.25
N ILE A 111 -9.53 -1.30 -8.17
CA ILE A 111 -9.09 -1.63 -6.81
C ILE A 111 -9.54 -3.05 -6.44
N ALA A 112 -10.81 -3.40 -6.65
CA ALA A 112 -11.32 -4.72 -6.32
C ALA A 112 -10.60 -5.83 -7.10
N SER A 113 -10.36 -5.62 -8.40
CA SER A 113 -9.60 -6.56 -9.24
C SER A 113 -8.17 -6.74 -8.75
N PHE A 114 -7.49 -5.64 -8.42
CA PHE A 114 -6.15 -5.69 -7.85
C PHE A 114 -6.10 -6.50 -6.54
N LEU A 115 -7.08 -6.32 -5.66
CA LEU A 115 -7.16 -7.06 -4.40
C LEU A 115 -7.36 -8.56 -4.61
N VAL A 116 -8.21 -8.95 -5.56
CA VAL A 116 -8.39 -10.37 -5.94
C VAL A 116 -7.08 -10.93 -6.48
N ASP A 117 -6.48 -10.28 -7.46
CA ASP A 117 -5.25 -10.74 -8.09
C ASP A 117 -4.10 -10.85 -7.07
N MET A 118 -3.95 -9.87 -6.16
CA MET A 118 -2.97 -9.95 -5.06
C MET A 118 -3.21 -11.15 -4.17
N ASN A 119 -4.45 -11.38 -3.75
CA ASN A 119 -4.79 -12.48 -2.85
C ASN A 119 -4.55 -13.86 -3.49
N GLU A 120 -4.60 -13.96 -4.80
CA GLU A 120 -4.41 -15.20 -5.56
C GLU A 120 -2.97 -15.44 -6.01
N LEU A 121 -2.06 -14.47 -5.88
CA LEU A 121 -0.68 -14.59 -6.35
C LEU A 121 0.07 -15.79 -5.77
N LYS A 122 -0.10 -16.06 -4.49
CA LYS A 122 0.65 -17.08 -3.73
C LYS A 122 -0.32 -17.79 -2.79
N PRO A 123 -1.21 -18.64 -3.31
CA PRO A 123 -2.27 -19.25 -2.51
C PRO A 123 -1.71 -20.15 -1.41
N VAL A 124 -2.17 -19.95 -0.18
CA VAL A 124 -1.90 -20.81 0.97
C VAL A 124 -3.10 -21.75 1.15
N GLN A 125 -2.87 -23.04 1.18
CA GLN A 125 -3.93 -24.04 1.30
C GLN A 125 -4.40 -24.23 2.74
N ASP A 126 -3.47 -24.08 3.70
CA ASP A 126 -3.75 -24.36 5.11
C ASP A 126 -4.43 -23.17 5.79
N LEU A 127 -5.47 -23.49 6.57
CA LEU A 127 -6.08 -22.50 7.47
C LEU A 127 -5.11 -22.18 8.61
N GLN A 128 -5.00 -20.91 8.93
CA GLN A 128 -4.23 -20.43 10.06
C GLN A 128 -5.16 -19.79 11.10
N LYS A 129 -4.83 -20.01 12.38
CA LYS A 129 -5.53 -19.37 13.49
C LYS A 129 -4.97 -17.98 13.70
N HIS A 130 -5.85 -17.01 13.75
CA HIS A 130 -5.54 -15.61 13.96
C HIS A 130 -6.29 -15.06 15.16
N LYS A 131 -5.67 -14.12 15.85
CA LYS A 131 -6.34 -13.31 16.86
C LYS A 131 -6.50 -11.90 16.34
N ILE A 132 -7.69 -11.37 16.45
CA ILE A 132 -7.95 -9.97 16.03
C ILE A 132 -7.02 -9.00 16.76
N ALA A 133 -6.67 -9.28 18.02
CA ALA A 133 -5.75 -8.44 18.78
C ALA A 133 -4.37 -8.31 18.13
N ASP A 134 -3.84 -9.39 17.52
CA ASP A 134 -2.54 -9.40 16.86
C ASP A 134 -2.62 -8.63 15.52
N GLU A 135 -3.69 -8.84 14.76
CA GLU A 135 -3.91 -8.18 13.47
C GLU A 135 -4.08 -6.66 13.60
N LEU A 136 -4.83 -6.21 14.59
CA LEU A 136 -5.10 -4.79 14.84
C LEU A 136 -4.01 -4.11 15.67
N LYS A 137 -2.94 -4.83 16.05
CA LYS A 137 -1.83 -4.30 16.87
C LYS A 137 -2.34 -3.58 18.11
N PHE A 138 -3.09 -4.30 18.94
CA PHE A 138 -3.73 -3.76 20.13
C PHE A 138 -2.77 -3.11 21.12
N ASP A 139 -1.52 -3.52 21.16
CA ASP A 139 -0.46 -2.85 21.93
C ASP A 139 -0.33 -1.36 21.56
N LYS A 140 -0.42 -1.02 20.27
CA LYS A 140 -0.41 0.37 19.80
C LYS A 140 -1.71 1.10 20.08
N LEU A 141 -2.84 0.39 19.95
CA LEU A 141 -4.15 0.93 20.29
C LEU A 141 -4.25 1.22 21.78
N ASP A 142 -3.75 0.34 22.66
CA ASP A 142 -3.70 0.53 24.09
C ASP A 142 -2.90 1.77 24.47
N HIS A 143 -1.69 1.90 23.93
CA HIS A 143 -0.89 3.11 24.13
C HIS A 143 -1.62 4.39 23.69
N PHE A 144 -2.37 4.33 22.59
CA PHE A 144 -3.14 5.47 22.09
C PHE A 144 -4.32 5.79 22.99
N ILE A 145 -5.07 4.78 23.42
CA ILE A 145 -6.21 4.93 24.35
C ILE A 145 -5.74 5.58 25.65
N GLU A 146 -4.68 5.04 26.25
CA GLU A 146 -4.17 5.49 27.55
C GLU A 146 -3.57 6.91 27.51
N ASN A 147 -2.87 7.26 26.42
CA ASN A 147 -2.01 8.44 26.44
C ASN A 147 -2.49 9.60 25.55
N LYS A 148 -3.43 9.37 24.63
CA LYS A 148 -3.80 10.36 23.63
C LYS A 148 -5.29 10.62 23.47
N MET A 149 -6.15 9.63 23.71
CA MET A 149 -7.59 9.75 23.44
C MET A 149 -8.30 10.81 24.28
N HIS A 150 -7.85 11.06 25.50
CA HIS A 150 -8.40 12.11 26.39
C HIS A 150 -8.40 13.52 25.79
N ARG A 151 -7.73 13.72 24.64
CA ARG A 151 -7.72 15.02 23.94
C ARG A 151 -8.98 15.24 23.08
N TRP A 152 -9.69 14.16 22.75
CA TRP A 152 -10.82 14.20 21.81
C TRP A 152 -12.09 13.53 22.35
N PHE A 153 -11.96 12.65 23.35
CA PHE A 153 -13.05 11.85 23.89
C PHE A 153 -13.12 12.02 25.41
N ASP A 154 -14.32 11.94 25.95
CA ASP A 154 -14.53 11.93 27.39
C ASP A 154 -14.23 10.57 28.04
N ALA A 155 -14.27 10.50 29.35
CA ALA A 155 -13.92 9.29 30.11
C ALA A 155 -14.89 8.11 29.84
N ASP A 156 -16.16 8.39 29.58
CA ASP A 156 -17.15 7.35 29.32
C ASP A 156 -17.01 6.79 27.92
N GLU A 157 -16.72 7.65 26.93
CA GLU A 157 -16.41 7.23 25.56
C GLU A 157 -15.14 6.37 25.51
N ILE A 158 -14.08 6.78 26.21
CA ILE A 158 -12.82 6.02 26.31
C ILE A 158 -13.08 4.64 26.94
N LYS A 159 -13.89 4.60 28.02
CA LYS A 159 -14.25 3.34 28.67
C LYS A 159 -15.04 2.41 27.74
N GLN A 160 -15.98 2.95 26.95
CA GLN A 160 -16.72 2.16 25.96
C GLN A 160 -15.79 1.60 24.88
N MET A 161 -14.83 2.39 24.38
CA MET A 161 -13.83 1.95 23.41
C MET A 161 -12.95 0.83 23.98
N ALA A 162 -12.52 0.95 25.24
CA ALA A 162 -11.76 -0.10 25.90
C ALA A 162 -12.58 -1.40 26.04
N GLN A 163 -13.86 -1.31 26.38
CA GLN A 163 -14.74 -2.48 26.44
C GLN A 163 -14.92 -3.15 25.07
N ILE A 164 -15.10 -2.36 24.01
CA ILE A 164 -15.20 -2.88 22.64
C ILE A 164 -13.89 -3.59 22.27
N ARG A 165 -12.73 -2.97 22.54
CA ARG A 165 -11.41 -3.55 22.31
C ARG A 165 -11.26 -4.89 23.06
N ASP A 166 -11.63 -4.96 24.36
CA ASP A 166 -11.53 -6.17 25.15
C ASP A 166 -12.41 -7.30 24.60
N ASN A 167 -13.62 -6.98 24.18
CA ASN A 167 -14.54 -7.95 23.60
C ASN A 167 -14.03 -8.50 22.26
N ILE A 168 -13.47 -7.63 21.41
CA ILE A 168 -12.91 -8.03 20.11
C ILE A 168 -11.58 -8.77 20.31
N GLY A 169 -10.77 -8.38 21.28
CA GLY A 169 -9.44 -8.93 21.53
C GLY A 169 -9.41 -10.42 21.85
N THR A 170 -10.52 -10.96 22.35
CA THR A 170 -10.67 -12.40 22.62
C THR A 170 -11.10 -13.20 21.39
N PHE A 171 -11.47 -12.52 20.29
CA PHE A 171 -11.98 -13.19 19.11
C PHE A 171 -10.84 -13.87 18.34
N GLU A 172 -10.97 -15.18 18.17
CA GLU A 172 -10.11 -16.02 17.33
C GLU A 172 -10.89 -16.46 16.10
N TYR A 173 -10.23 -16.48 14.96
CA TYR A 173 -10.80 -16.95 13.71
C TYR A 173 -9.78 -17.75 12.92
N GLU A 174 -10.29 -18.60 12.03
CA GLU A 174 -9.46 -19.34 11.10
C GLU A 174 -9.68 -18.80 9.68
N THR A 175 -8.60 -18.46 9.01
CA THR A 175 -8.63 -18.05 7.61
C THR A 175 -7.40 -18.53 6.88
N ARG A 176 -7.48 -18.56 5.56
CA ARG A 176 -6.31 -18.71 4.72
C ARG A 176 -5.63 -17.35 4.60
N PRO A 177 -4.34 -17.26 4.94
CA PRO A 177 -3.62 -16.03 4.67
C PRO A 177 -3.53 -15.81 3.17
N ALA A 178 -3.64 -14.57 2.77
CA ALA A 178 -3.55 -14.14 1.38
C ALA A 178 -2.40 -13.14 1.19
N TRP A 179 -1.82 -13.11 0.01
CA TRP A 179 -0.81 -12.13 -0.33
C TRP A 179 -1.47 -10.76 -0.44
N SER A 180 -0.94 -9.78 0.24
CA SER A 180 -1.54 -8.45 0.41
C SER A 180 -0.49 -7.37 0.19
N HIS A 181 -0.89 -6.19 -0.25
CA HIS A 181 -0.03 -5.01 -0.40
C HIS A 181 0.45 -4.49 0.96
N CYS A 182 -0.38 -4.61 1.97
CA CYS A 182 -0.16 -4.24 3.38
C CYS A 182 0.05 -2.75 3.68
N ASP A 183 0.20 -1.89 2.68
CA ASP A 183 0.30 -0.42 2.82
C ASP A 183 -0.55 0.32 1.77
N LEU A 184 -1.79 -0.15 1.54
CA LEU A 184 -2.68 0.45 0.56
C LEU A 184 -3.34 1.71 1.12
N ASN A 185 -2.78 2.87 0.77
CA ASN A 185 -3.23 4.19 1.17
C ASN A 185 -3.27 5.13 -0.04
N PRO A 186 -3.90 6.33 0.05
CA PRO A 186 -3.97 7.27 -1.07
C PRO A 186 -2.62 7.70 -1.66
N GLY A 187 -1.54 7.64 -0.88
CA GLY A 187 -0.18 7.95 -1.34
C GLY A 187 0.43 6.86 -2.22
N ASN A 188 -0.09 5.63 -2.16
CA ASN A 188 0.42 4.48 -2.91
C ASN A 188 -0.46 4.09 -4.10
N VAL A 189 -1.46 4.93 -4.44
CA VAL A 189 -2.32 4.76 -5.61
C VAL A 189 -2.36 6.04 -6.42
N LEU A 190 -2.06 5.94 -7.72
CA LEU A 190 -2.11 7.07 -8.63
C LEU A 190 -3.23 6.86 -9.66
N TYR A 191 -3.83 7.97 -10.08
CA TYR A 191 -4.81 7.97 -11.16
C TYR A 191 -4.49 9.02 -12.20
N ASP A 192 -4.34 8.58 -13.46
CA ASP A 192 -4.21 9.47 -14.61
C ASP A 192 -5.59 9.70 -15.25
N GLN A 193 -6.14 10.89 -15.06
CA GLN A 193 -7.44 11.26 -15.62
C GLN A 193 -7.48 11.28 -17.16
N LYS A 194 -6.32 11.45 -17.83
CA LYS A 194 -6.27 11.55 -19.29
C LYS A 194 -6.40 10.17 -19.95
N THR A 195 -5.76 9.18 -19.34
CA THR A 195 -5.74 7.80 -19.86
C THR A 195 -6.69 6.88 -19.10
N SER A 196 -7.31 7.35 -18.01
CA SER A 196 -8.08 6.54 -17.06
C SER A 196 -7.26 5.38 -16.48
N THR A 197 -5.96 5.58 -16.30
CA THR A 197 -5.07 4.55 -15.77
C THR A 197 -4.98 4.65 -14.25
N LEU A 198 -5.31 3.57 -13.57
CA LEU A 198 -5.10 3.37 -12.12
C LEU A 198 -3.78 2.64 -11.92
N SER A 199 -2.88 3.17 -11.10
CA SER A 199 -1.58 2.56 -10.84
C SER A 199 -1.37 2.33 -9.35
N PHE A 200 -0.83 1.15 -8.97
CA PHE A 200 -0.42 0.83 -7.61
C PHE A 200 1.09 0.83 -7.51
N ILE A 201 1.62 1.43 -6.45
CA ILE A 201 3.06 1.60 -6.21
C ILE A 201 3.42 1.24 -4.78
N ASP A 202 4.71 1.09 -4.50
CA ASP A 202 5.30 0.86 -3.18
C ASP A 202 4.87 -0.46 -2.51
N PHE A 203 5.27 -1.57 -3.14
CA PHE A 203 5.03 -2.95 -2.67
C PHE A 203 6.02 -3.40 -1.59
N ALA A 204 6.72 -2.47 -0.95
CA ALA A 204 7.78 -2.79 0.00
C ALA A 204 7.30 -3.53 1.27
N GLU A 205 6.03 -3.36 1.63
CA GLU A 205 5.40 -4.03 2.77
C GLU A 205 4.57 -5.26 2.37
N ALA A 206 4.50 -5.60 1.06
CA ALA A 206 3.70 -6.72 0.58
C ALA A 206 4.10 -8.03 1.24
N ASN A 207 3.12 -8.75 1.79
CA ASN A 207 3.34 -9.98 2.56
C ASN A 207 2.04 -10.77 2.71
N TYR A 208 2.15 -11.99 3.25
CA TYR A 208 0.99 -12.75 3.71
C TYR A 208 0.31 -12.04 4.89
N ASN A 209 -1.01 -11.92 4.79
CA ASN A 209 -1.83 -11.36 5.84
C ASN A 209 -3.24 -11.98 5.78
N PHE A 210 -4.15 -11.61 6.71
CA PHE A 210 -5.53 -12.05 6.58
C PHE A 210 -6.17 -11.50 5.30
N ILE A 211 -7.01 -12.32 4.66
CA ILE A 211 -7.48 -12.10 3.29
C ILE A 211 -8.13 -10.71 3.05
N TYR A 212 -8.73 -10.12 4.08
CA TYR A 212 -9.38 -8.81 3.96
C TYR A 212 -8.49 -7.63 4.39
N ARG A 213 -7.19 -7.85 4.60
CA ARG A 213 -6.26 -6.82 5.09
C ARG A 213 -6.34 -5.53 4.29
N ASP A 214 -6.25 -5.65 2.97
CA ASP A 214 -6.25 -4.48 2.09
C ASP A 214 -7.66 -3.97 1.76
N ILE A 215 -8.70 -4.76 2.00
CA ILE A 215 -10.11 -4.30 1.90
C ILE A 215 -10.40 -3.25 2.98
N PHE A 216 -9.82 -3.41 4.18
CA PHE A 216 -9.93 -2.46 5.29
C PHE A 216 -8.82 -1.39 5.29
N ALA A 217 -8.08 -1.24 4.18
CA ALA A 217 -6.96 -0.32 4.12
C ALA A 217 -7.40 1.16 4.17
N PRO A 218 -6.50 2.07 4.58
CA PRO A 218 -6.78 3.51 4.65
C PRO A 218 -7.35 4.10 3.34
N LEU A 219 -6.94 3.60 2.18
CA LEU A 219 -7.45 4.05 0.88
C LEU A 219 -8.98 4.00 0.82
N GLN A 220 -9.58 2.85 1.12
CA GLN A 220 -11.04 2.66 1.01
C GLN A 220 -11.80 3.45 2.06
N ILE A 221 -11.21 3.62 3.23
CA ILE A 221 -11.80 4.39 4.34
C ILE A 221 -11.79 5.87 3.98
N GLU A 222 -10.65 6.42 3.57
CA GLU A 222 -10.50 7.83 3.25
C GLU A 222 -11.31 8.26 2.03
N LEU A 223 -11.41 7.40 1.01
CA LEU A 223 -12.25 7.64 -0.17
C LEU A 223 -13.75 7.38 0.09
N ASN A 224 -14.10 6.80 1.22
CA ASN A 224 -15.45 6.34 1.55
C ASN A 224 -16.03 5.35 0.52
N ILE A 225 -15.20 4.42 0.05
CA ILE A 225 -15.56 3.42 -0.98
C ILE A 225 -15.46 1.98 -0.48
N PHE A 226 -15.27 1.77 0.83
CA PHE A 226 -15.14 0.43 1.43
C PHE A 226 -16.23 -0.53 0.95
N ARG A 227 -17.51 -0.15 1.11
CA ARG A 227 -18.63 -1.02 0.76
C ARG A 227 -18.66 -1.40 -0.72
N PRO A 228 -18.61 -0.46 -1.69
CA PRO A 228 -18.63 -0.82 -3.10
C PRO A 228 -17.38 -1.62 -3.54
N VAL A 229 -16.20 -1.39 -2.95
CA VAL A 229 -15.02 -2.21 -3.22
C VAL A 229 -15.23 -3.63 -2.71
N TYR A 230 -15.71 -3.81 -1.48
CA TYR A 230 -16.00 -5.13 -0.91
C TYR A 230 -17.06 -5.91 -1.71
N GLU A 231 -18.17 -5.27 -2.07
CA GLU A 231 -19.22 -5.90 -2.89
C GLU A 231 -18.69 -6.33 -4.27
N THR A 232 -17.83 -5.50 -4.88
CA THR A 232 -17.19 -5.82 -6.17
C THR A 232 -16.16 -6.93 -6.03
N TYR A 233 -15.32 -6.89 -4.98
CA TYR A 233 -14.38 -7.94 -4.66
C TYR A 233 -15.06 -9.30 -4.50
N CYS A 234 -16.14 -9.37 -3.70
CA CYS A 234 -16.89 -10.62 -3.51
C CYS A 234 -17.48 -11.15 -4.82
N ARG A 235 -17.95 -10.29 -5.70
CA ARG A 235 -18.46 -10.68 -7.02
C ARG A 235 -17.35 -11.26 -7.90
N ILE A 236 -16.20 -10.61 -8.00
CA ILE A 236 -15.07 -11.07 -8.83
C ILE A 236 -14.49 -12.39 -8.28
N HIS A 237 -14.37 -12.50 -6.95
CA HIS A 237 -13.77 -13.67 -6.31
C HIS A 237 -14.65 -14.92 -6.35
N ASN A 238 -15.99 -14.76 -6.50
CA ASN A 238 -16.95 -15.89 -6.55
C ASN A 238 -17.39 -16.25 -7.97
N ASP A 239 -16.99 -15.50 -8.99
CA ASP A 239 -17.18 -15.78 -10.41
C ASP A 239 -16.01 -16.63 -10.96
#